data_aa8a8a9dec20d73c7dd5284a810ed589
#
_entry.id   aa8a8a9dec20d73c7dd5284a810ed589
#
_cell.length_a   1.000
_cell.length_b   1.000
_cell.length_c   1.000
_cell.angle_alpha   90.00
_cell.angle_beta   90.00
_cell.angle_gamma   90.00
#
_symmetry.space_group_name_H-M   'P 1'
#
loop_
_entity.id
_entity.type
_entity.pdbx_description
1 polymer ?
#
loop_
_entity_poly.entity_id
_entity_poly.type
_entity_poly.pdbx_seq_one_letter_code
_entity_poly.pdbx_strand_id
1 'polypeptide(L)'
;SPAYVQGFSEKATGIALSRHPRDKYYIATKLSNFSPDTWSREASLKMYHKSFTELQVDYIDYMLLHGIGMGGMEALKGRYLDNGILDFLVKEREAGRIRNLGFSYHGDIEVYDYLLSRHDEFKWDFVQIQLNYVDWKHAKETNTRNTDAEYLYGELAKRGIPAIIMEPLLGGRLSKLNDNLVARLKQRRPESSVASWAFRFAGSFPDILTVLSGMTYMEHLQDNLRTYSPLEPLTDEEKEFLEETAQLMLKYPTIPCNDCKYCMPCPYGLDIPAVLLHYNRCVNEGNVARSGQDENYAKARRAFLVGYDRSVPKLRQASHCIGCNQCVAHCPQNIDIPKELHRIDQFVEQLKQGTL
;
A
#
# COMPACT_ATOMS: atom_id res chain seq x y z
N SER A 1 -9.58 8.26 6.03
CA SER A 1 -10.54 7.80 5.01
C SER A 1 -11.59 6.88 5.64
N PRO A 2 -12.84 6.93 5.22
CA PRO A 2 -13.91 6.07 5.75
C PRO A 2 -13.68 4.57 5.52
N ALA A 3 -12.79 4.20 4.59
CA ALA A 3 -12.44 2.80 4.33
C ALA A 3 -11.51 2.19 5.41
N TYR A 4 -10.78 3.01 6.15
CA TYR A 4 -9.78 2.49 7.07
C TYR A 4 -10.35 2.27 8.47
N VAL A 5 -10.02 1.10 9.03
CA VAL A 5 -10.47 0.69 10.38
C VAL A 5 -11.99 0.85 10.54
N GLN A 6 -12.77 0.40 9.53
CA GLN A 6 -14.24 0.47 9.52
C GLN A 6 -14.79 1.91 9.78
N GLY A 7 -14.10 2.92 9.26
CA GLY A 7 -14.47 4.34 9.43
C GLY A 7 -13.92 5.02 10.69
N PHE A 8 -13.35 4.28 11.63
CA PHE A 8 -12.77 4.86 12.86
C PHE A 8 -11.55 5.75 12.59
N SER A 9 -10.87 5.58 11.45
CA SER A 9 -9.70 6.40 11.10
C SER A 9 -10.02 7.90 11.09
N GLU A 10 -11.11 8.32 10.43
CA GLU A 10 -11.49 9.74 10.38
C GLU A 10 -11.89 10.26 11.76
N LYS A 11 -12.69 9.50 12.50
CA LYS A 11 -13.12 9.87 13.86
C LYS A 11 -11.93 10.03 14.80
N ALA A 12 -11.01 9.09 14.84
CA ALA A 12 -9.82 9.17 15.67
C ALA A 12 -8.94 10.37 15.29
N THR A 13 -8.77 10.62 13.98
CA THR A 13 -8.03 11.78 13.47
C THR A 13 -8.70 13.09 13.88
N GLY A 14 -10.03 13.20 13.73
CA GLY A 14 -10.77 14.39 14.14
C GLY A 14 -10.63 14.69 15.63
N ILE A 15 -10.78 13.68 16.50
CA ILE A 15 -10.60 13.84 17.96
C ILE A 15 -9.17 14.29 18.30
N ALA A 16 -8.17 13.70 17.64
CA ALA A 16 -6.77 14.05 17.92
C ALA A 16 -6.44 15.49 17.48
N LEU A 17 -6.85 15.85 16.26
CA LEU A 17 -6.50 17.13 15.64
C LEU A 17 -7.36 18.30 16.13
N SER A 18 -8.59 18.08 16.63
CA SER A 18 -9.44 19.14 17.21
C SER A 18 -8.81 19.87 18.39
N ARG A 19 -7.74 19.31 18.98
CA ARG A 19 -6.95 19.94 20.05
C ARG A 19 -5.93 20.96 19.55
N HIS A 20 -5.77 21.08 18.24
CA HIS A 20 -4.80 21.97 17.60
C HIS A 20 -5.49 22.99 16.70
N PRO A 21 -4.95 24.21 16.54
CA PRO A 21 -5.48 25.17 15.59
C PRO A 21 -5.52 24.58 14.17
N ARG A 22 -6.64 24.78 13.46
CA ARG A 22 -6.90 24.16 12.15
C ARG A 22 -5.86 24.53 11.08
N ASP A 23 -5.26 25.70 11.19
CA ASP A 23 -4.23 26.21 10.28
C ASP A 23 -2.83 25.60 10.49
N LYS A 24 -2.65 24.73 11.50
CA LYS A 24 -1.37 24.10 11.82
C LYS A 24 -1.17 22.72 11.22
N TYR A 25 -2.17 22.19 10.51
CA TYR A 25 -2.10 20.86 9.90
C TYR A 25 -2.91 20.80 8.62
N TYR A 26 -2.51 19.86 7.76
CA TYR A 26 -3.26 19.51 6.57
C TYR A 26 -4.02 18.20 6.79
N ILE A 27 -5.26 18.13 6.27
CA ILE A 27 -6.07 16.92 6.28
C ILE A 27 -6.27 16.41 4.86
N ALA A 28 -5.96 15.12 4.67
CA ALA A 28 -6.29 14.38 3.47
C ALA A 28 -7.31 13.29 3.80
N THR A 29 -8.37 13.18 3.00
CA THR A 29 -9.29 12.04 3.04
C THR A 29 -9.74 11.64 1.64
N LYS A 30 -10.46 10.51 1.55
CA LYS A 30 -10.81 9.90 0.28
C LYS A 30 -12.30 9.55 0.25
N LEU A 31 -12.97 9.77 -0.87
CA LEU A 31 -14.32 9.25 -1.11
C LEU A 31 -14.23 7.77 -1.51
N SER A 32 -14.59 6.88 -0.58
CA SER A 32 -14.32 5.43 -0.64
C SER A 32 -15.57 4.61 -0.97
N ASN A 33 -16.33 5.03 -1.97
CA ASN A 33 -17.55 4.37 -2.44
C ASN A 33 -17.26 3.13 -3.30
N PHE A 34 -16.64 2.10 -2.70
CA PHE A 34 -16.14 0.92 -3.43
C PHE A 34 -17.22 -0.04 -3.90
N SER A 35 -18.24 -0.28 -3.09
CA SER A 35 -19.29 -1.25 -3.41
C SER A 35 -20.45 -0.62 -4.18
N PRO A 36 -21.10 -1.36 -5.11
CA PRO A 36 -22.17 -0.83 -5.97
C PRO A 36 -23.33 -0.18 -5.21
N ASP A 37 -23.66 -0.63 -4.02
CA ASP A 37 -24.67 -0.03 -3.13
C ASP A 37 -24.29 1.37 -2.66
N THR A 38 -23.02 1.76 -2.74
CA THR A 38 -22.52 3.10 -2.40
C THR A 38 -22.33 4.03 -3.61
N TRP A 39 -22.61 3.55 -4.83
CA TRP A 39 -22.39 4.33 -6.06
C TRP A 39 -23.48 5.35 -6.35
N SER A 40 -24.67 5.26 -5.71
CA SER A 40 -25.67 6.30 -5.89
C SER A 40 -25.14 7.66 -5.46
N ARG A 41 -25.66 8.72 -6.11
CA ARG A 41 -25.30 10.10 -5.74
C ARG A 41 -25.59 10.37 -4.26
N GLU A 42 -26.75 9.93 -3.78
CA GLU A 42 -27.16 10.11 -2.38
C GLU A 42 -26.20 9.44 -1.40
N ALA A 43 -25.82 8.17 -1.64
CA ALA A 43 -24.90 7.43 -0.79
C ALA A 43 -23.50 8.08 -0.78
N SER A 44 -23.01 8.50 -1.95
CA SER A 44 -21.72 9.18 -2.08
C SER A 44 -21.71 10.55 -1.38
N LEU A 45 -22.77 11.33 -1.49
CA LEU A 45 -22.92 12.62 -0.78
C LEU A 45 -22.98 12.41 0.74
N LYS A 46 -23.72 11.41 1.19
CA LYS A 46 -23.77 11.05 2.62
C LYS A 46 -22.38 10.70 3.16
N MET A 47 -21.60 9.94 2.40
CA MET A 47 -20.20 9.60 2.76
C MET A 47 -19.32 10.85 2.79
N TYR A 48 -19.43 11.73 1.80
CA TYR A 48 -18.71 12.99 1.73
C TYR A 48 -18.97 13.86 2.96
N HIS A 49 -20.24 14.15 3.27
CA HIS A 49 -20.61 14.98 4.44
C HIS A 49 -20.22 14.33 5.77
N LYS A 50 -20.31 13.00 5.86
CA LYS A 50 -19.87 12.26 7.05
C LYS A 50 -18.38 12.49 7.33
N SER A 51 -17.53 12.55 6.31
CA SER A 51 -16.09 12.80 6.48
C SER A 51 -15.83 14.13 7.19
N PHE A 52 -16.55 15.19 6.86
CA PHE A 52 -16.42 16.48 7.57
C PHE A 52 -16.83 16.39 9.04
N THR A 53 -17.93 15.70 9.32
CA THR A 53 -18.42 15.49 10.69
C THR A 53 -17.43 14.67 11.53
N GLU A 54 -16.92 13.57 10.99
CA GLU A 54 -15.99 12.69 11.71
C GLU A 54 -14.62 13.34 11.91
N LEU A 55 -14.14 14.09 10.90
CA LEU A 55 -12.89 14.84 10.98
C LEU A 55 -13.01 16.14 11.79
N GLN A 56 -14.22 16.61 12.09
CA GLN A 56 -14.51 17.84 12.83
C GLN A 56 -13.91 19.09 12.14
N VAL A 57 -14.10 19.24 10.84
CA VAL A 57 -13.52 20.32 10.04
C VAL A 57 -14.54 20.94 9.08
N ASP A 58 -14.35 22.22 8.74
CA ASP A 58 -15.18 22.96 7.78
C ASP A 58 -14.63 22.88 6.34
N TYR A 59 -13.36 22.52 6.18
CA TYR A 59 -12.71 22.31 4.88
C TYR A 59 -11.69 21.16 4.94
N ILE A 60 -11.47 20.52 3.80
CA ILE A 60 -10.50 19.46 3.60
C ILE A 60 -9.39 19.97 2.69
N ASP A 61 -8.13 19.80 3.09
CA ASP A 61 -7.00 20.28 2.29
C ASP A 61 -6.77 19.40 1.05
N TYR A 62 -6.91 18.09 1.17
CA TYR A 62 -6.68 17.14 0.09
C TYR A 62 -7.79 16.10 0.03
N MET A 63 -8.68 16.21 -0.96
CA MET A 63 -9.73 15.22 -1.22
C MET A 63 -9.34 14.34 -2.40
N LEU A 64 -9.47 13.02 -2.24
CA LEU A 64 -9.14 12.06 -3.27
C LEU A 64 -10.34 11.21 -3.69
N LEU A 65 -10.45 10.95 -4.98
CA LEU A 65 -11.17 9.77 -5.47
C LEU A 65 -10.36 8.53 -5.06
N HIS A 66 -10.99 7.55 -4.40
CA HIS A 66 -10.27 6.43 -3.79
C HIS A 66 -10.13 5.22 -4.71
N GLY A 67 -8.90 4.76 -4.95
CA GLY A 67 -8.63 3.50 -5.65
C GLY A 67 -9.11 3.51 -7.09
N ILE A 68 -8.75 4.54 -7.82
CA ILE A 68 -9.02 4.66 -9.26
C ILE A 68 -8.26 3.57 -10.01
N GLY A 69 -8.90 2.93 -10.98
CA GLY A 69 -8.39 1.77 -11.72
C GLY A 69 -8.91 0.44 -11.18
N MET A 70 -9.32 0.36 -9.92
CA MET A 70 -9.97 -0.84 -9.39
C MET A 70 -11.37 -0.99 -10.01
N GLY A 71 -11.60 -2.12 -10.70
CA GLY A 71 -12.85 -2.39 -11.42
C GLY A 71 -13.00 -1.67 -12.76
N GLY A 72 -11.91 -1.12 -13.29
CA GLY A 72 -11.84 -0.55 -14.64
C GLY A 72 -12.72 0.67 -14.87
N MET A 73 -12.97 0.95 -16.14
CA MET A 73 -13.78 2.09 -16.59
C MET A 73 -15.24 2.01 -16.13
N GLU A 74 -15.81 0.81 -15.99
CA GLU A 74 -17.17 0.63 -15.50
C GLU A 74 -17.32 1.16 -14.06
N ALA A 75 -16.38 0.76 -13.19
CA ALA A 75 -16.36 1.25 -11.81
C ALA A 75 -16.11 2.76 -11.74
N LEU A 76 -15.23 3.33 -12.56
CA LEU A 76 -15.02 4.77 -12.62
C LEU A 76 -16.34 5.51 -12.97
N LYS A 77 -17.02 5.05 -14.03
CA LYS A 77 -18.29 5.64 -14.47
C LYS A 77 -19.35 5.59 -13.37
N GLY A 78 -19.62 4.39 -12.83
CA GLY A 78 -20.64 4.22 -11.80
C GLY A 78 -20.36 4.96 -10.51
N ARG A 79 -19.09 5.02 -10.10
CA ARG A 79 -18.69 5.67 -8.84
C ARG A 79 -18.65 7.20 -8.90
N TYR A 80 -18.28 7.79 -10.03
CA TYR A 80 -17.91 9.20 -10.07
C TYR A 80 -18.48 10.00 -11.24
N LEU A 81 -18.65 9.38 -12.43
CA LEU A 81 -19.05 10.13 -13.63
C LEU A 81 -20.56 10.15 -13.81
N ASP A 82 -21.20 8.98 -13.95
CA ASP A 82 -22.63 8.87 -14.31
C ASP A 82 -23.56 9.40 -13.22
N ASN A 83 -23.12 9.36 -11.96
CA ASN A 83 -23.84 9.89 -10.81
C ASN A 83 -23.56 11.39 -10.54
N GLY A 84 -22.71 12.05 -11.31
CA GLY A 84 -22.35 13.46 -11.20
C GLY A 84 -21.59 13.83 -9.90
N ILE A 85 -20.95 12.86 -9.25
CA ILE A 85 -20.18 13.09 -8.03
C ILE A 85 -18.88 13.83 -8.32
N LEU A 86 -18.21 13.53 -9.44
CA LEU A 86 -16.98 14.25 -9.79
C LEU A 86 -17.27 15.74 -10.02
N ASP A 87 -18.33 16.08 -10.76
CA ASP A 87 -18.75 17.48 -10.96
C ASP A 87 -19.08 18.17 -9.64
N PHE A 88 -19.71 17.44 -8.71
CA PHE A 88 -19.97 17.97 -7.38
C PHE A 88 -18.67 18.27 -6.62
N LEU A 89 -17.67 17.37 -6.63
CA LEU A 89 -16.38 17.58 -5.96
C LEU A 89 -15.60 18.76 -6.56
N VAL A 90 -15.67 18.94 -7.89
CA VAL A 90 -15.09 20.12 -8.56
C VAL A 90 -15.73 21.41 -8.05
N LYS A 91 -17.07 21.46 -7.93
CA LYS A 91 -17.78 22.61 -7.35
C LYS A 91 -17.45 22.83 -5.87
N GLU A 92 -17.25 21.79 -5.11
CA GLU A 92 -16.82 21.89 -3.70
C GLU A 92 -15.41 22.49 -3.59
N ARG A 93 -14.53 22.19 -4.52
CA ARG A 93 -13.21 22.83 -4.62
C ARG A 93 -13.34 24.32 -4.99
N GLU A 94 -14.14 24.66 -5.97
CA GLU A 94 -14.43 26.06 -6.35
C GLU A 94 -15.04 26.87 -5.19
N ALA A 95 -15.84 26.21 -4.35
CA ALA A 95 -16.44 26.80 -3.15
C ALA A 95 -15.48 26.84 -1.94
N GLY A 96 -14.26 26.28 -2.05
CA GLY A 96 -13.23 26.29 -1.00
C GLY A 96 -13.45 25.28 0.12
N ARG A 97 -14.45 24.39 0.04
CA ARG A 97 -14.62 23.29 1.00
C ARG A 97 -13.61 22.17 0.76
N ILE A 98 -13.16 22.00 -0.46
CA ILE A 98 -11.98 21.21 -0.83
C ILE A 98 -10.94 22.19 -1.34
N ARG A 99 -9.71 22.14 -0.80
CA ARG A 99 -8.63 23.01 -1.28
C ARG A 99 -7.90 22.41 -2.49
N ASN A 100 -7.67 21.10 -2.45
CA ASN A 100 -7.01 20.37 -3.54
C ASN A 100 -7.79 19.09 -3.82
N LEU A 101 -8.11 18.85 -5.08
CA LEU A 101 -8.82 17.65 -5.57
C LEU A 101 -7.89 16.78 -6.40
N GLY A 102 -7.82 15.51 -6.07
CA GLY A 102 -7.00 14.53 -6.76
C GLY A 102 -7.58 13.13 -6.69
N PHE A 103 -6.78 12.15 -7.02
CA PHE A 103 -7.18 10.75 -6.89
C PHE A 103 -6.01 9.86 -6.48
N SER A 104 -6.30 8.70 -5.88
CA SER A 104 -5.34 7.63 -5.65
C SER A 104 -5.54 6.54 -6.69
N TYR A 105 -4.44 6.10 -7.31
CA TYR A 105 -4.47 5.14 -8.41
C TYR A 105 -4.02 3.75 -7.95
N HIS A 106 -4.80 2.74 -8.38
CA HIS A 106 -4.47 1.31 -8.28
C HIS A 106 -5.19 0.55 -9.40
N GLY A 107 -4.50 -0.27 -10.16
CA GLY A 107 -5.10 -1.22 -11.10
C GLY A 107 -5.03 -0.80 -12.57
N ASP A 108 -6.16 -0.72 -13.24
CA ASP A 108 -6.21 -0.61 -14.71
C ASP A 108 -5.67 0.73 -15.22
N ILE A 109 -4.62 0.66 -16.02
CA ILE A 109 -3.91 1.83 -16.54
C ILE A 109 -4.76 2.71 -17.46
N GLU A 110 -5.71 2.10 -18.19
CA GLU A 110 -6.63 2.84 -19.06
C GLU A 110 -7.44 3.89 -18.30
N VAL A 111 -7.78 3.61 -17.04
CA VAL A 111 -8.53 4.54 -16.18
C VAL A 111 -7.66 5.71 -15.74
N TYR A 112 -6.39 5.43 -15.46
CA TYR A 112 -5.40 6.46 -15.14
C TYR A 112 -5.20 7.42 -16.31
N ASP A 113 -4.91 6.85 -17.48
CA ASP A 113 -4.67 7.62 -18.71
C ASP A 113 -5.90 8.42 -19.11
N TYR A 114 -7.11 7.85 -18.96
CA TYR A 114 -8.36 8.56 -19.19
C TYR A 114 -8.47 9.80 -18.29
N LEU A 115 -8.27 9.69 -16.98
CA LEU A 115 -8.39 10.83 -16.08
C LEU A 115 -7.31 11.89 -16.33
N LEU A 116 -6.10 11.48 -16.69
CA LEU A 116 -5.04 12.42 -17.06
C LEU A 116 -5.31 13.11 -18.39
N SER A 117 -5.92 12.41 -19.36
CA SER A 117 -6.33 13.05 -20.64
C SER A 117 -7.41 14.14 -20.46
N ARG A 118 -8.13 14.09 -19.33
CA ARG A 118 -9.16 15.06 -18.96
C ARG A 118 -8.64 16.08 -17.94
N HIS A 119 -7.34 16.23 -17.80
CA HIS A 119 -6.75 17.16 -16.83
C HIS A 119 -7.18 18.61 -17.07
N ASP A 120 -7.31 19.05 -18.32
CA ASP A 120 -7.76 20.40 -18.67
C ASP A 120 -9.20 20.69 -18.17
N GLU A 121 -10.03 19.67 -18.06
CA GLU A 121 -11.40 19.76 -17.54
C GLU A 121 -11.44 19.68 -16.01
N PHE A 122 -10.84 18.63 -15.44
CA PHE A 122 -10.94 18.37 -13.99
C PHE A 122 -9.89 19.13 -13.17
N LYS A 123 -8.80 19.54 -13.80
CA LYS A 123 -7.68 20.30 -13.17
C LYS A 123 -7.21 19.64 -11.88
N TRP A 124 -6.67 18.42 -12.03
CA TRP A 124 -6.13 17.68 -10.91
C TRP A 124 -5.02 18.46 -10.22
N ASP A 125 -5.18 18.74 -8.93
CA ASP A 125 -4.19 19.48 -8.14
C ASP A 125 -3.03 18.55 -7.71
N PHE A 126 -3.28 17.24 -7.67
CA PHE A 126 -2.29 16.21 -7.36
C PHE A 126 -2.82 14.82 -7.71
N VAL A 127 -1.92 13.83 -7.77
CA VAL A 127 -2.28 12.40 -7.88
C VAL A 127 -1.45 11.57 -6.91
N GLN A 128 -2.09 10.62 -6.22
CA GLN A 128 -1.41 9.70 -5.33
C GLN A 128 -1.11 8.40 -6.07
N ILE A 129 0.18 8.07 -6.19
CA ILE A 129 0.69 6.88 -6.87
C ILE A 129 1.55 6.03 -5.94
N GLN A 130 1.60 4.72 -6.19
CA GLN A 130 2.55 3.82 -5.58
C GLN A 130 3.92 4.02 -6.24
N LEU A 131 4.96 4.30 -5.44
CA LEU A 131 6.31 4.50 -5.93
C LEU A 131 7.34 4.10 -4.88
N ASN A 132 8.19 3.16 -5.25
CA ASN A 132 9.38 2.73 -4.52
C ASN A 132 10.41 2.16 -5.52
N TYR A 133 11.61 1.83 -5.08
CA TYR A 133 12.68 1.39 -5.98
C TYR A 133 12.44 0.01 -6.62
N VAL A 134 11.49 -0.81 -6.13
CA VAL A 134 11.08 -2.05 -6.78
C VAL A 134 10.01 -1.78 -7.82
N ASP A 135 8.93 -1.09 -7.44
CA ASP A 135 7.82 -0.78 -8.35
C ASP A 135 8.20 0.24 -9.43
N TRP A 136 9.38 0.86 -9.33
CA TRP A 136 9.86 1.80 -10.33
C TRP A 136 9.89 1.17 -11.72
N LYS A 137 10.46 -0.03 -11.85
CA LYS A 137 10.56 -0.79 -13.12
C LYS A 137 10.04 -2.23 -13.05
N HIS A 138 9.62 -2.69 -11.88
CA HIS A 138 9.27 -4.08 -11.65
C HIS A 138 7.89 -4.24 -10.97
N ALA A 139 6.99 -3.28 -11.16
CA ALA A 139 5.69 -3.32 -10.52
C ALA A 139 4.87 -4.55 -10.92
N LYS A 140 4.94 -4.99 -12.19
CA LYS A 140 4.22 -6.17 -12.69
C LYS A 140 4.75 -7.48 -12.12
N GLU A 141 6.00 -7.53 -11.71
CA GLU A 141 6.60 -8.72 -11.10
C GLU A 141 6.12 -8.90 -9.66
N THR A 142 5.74 -7.81 -8.99
CA THR A 142 5.14 -7.84 -7.65
C THR A 142 3.63 -8.02 -7.71
N ASN A 143 2.96 -7.43 -8.69
CA ASN A 143 1.52 -7.53 -8.93
C ASN A 143 1.23 -7.28 -10.41
N THR A 144 0.65 -8.26 -11.09
CA THR A 144 0.38 -8.23 -12.54
C THR A 144 -0.56 -7.10 -12.99
N ARG A 145 -1.30 -6.48 -12.07
CA ARG A 145 -2.16 -5.31 -12.34
C ARG A 145 -1.46 -3.98 -12.11
N ASN A 146 -0.29 -3.97 -11.50
CA ASN A 146 0.43 -2.74 -11.26
C ASN A 146 1.10 -2.27 -12.56
N THR A 147 1.23 -0.96 -12.67
CA THR A 147 2.02 -0.29 -13.71
C THR A 147 3.28 0.26 -13.07
N ASP A 148 4.40 0.19 -13.79
CA ASP A 148 5.68 0.71 -13.32
C ASP A 148 5.57 2.18 -12.93
N ALA A 149 6.12 2.50 -11.77
CA ALA A 149 6.03 3.85 -11.22
C ALA A 149 6.76 4.88 -12.09
N GLU A 150 7.76 4.47 -12.88
CA GLU A 150 8.41 5.30 -13.88
C GLU A 150 7.42 5.86 -14.91
N TYR A 151 6.50 5.02 -15.40
CA TYR A 151 5.44 5.45 -16.29
C TYR A 151 4.46 6.41 -15.59
N LEU A 152 3.96 6.00 -14.42
CA LEU A 152 2.96 6.77 -13.68
C LEU A 152 3.49 8.17 -13.33
N TYR A 153 4.68 8.23 -12.77
CA TYR A 153 5.33 9.50 -12.44
C TYR A 153 5.65 10.33 -13.69
N GLY A 154 6.13 9.68 -14.75
CA GLY A 154 6.45 10.34 -16.02
C GLY A 154 5.25 11.03 -16.65
N GLU A 155 4.06 10.42 -16.59
CA GLU A 155 2.82 11.01 -17.10
C GLU A 155 2.34 12.20 -16.28
N LEU A 156 2.57 12.19 -14.96
CA LEU A 156 2.30 13.33 -14.09
C LEU A 156 3.27 14.48 -14.36
N ALA A 157 4.57 14.19 -14.44
CA ALA A 157 5.60 15.18 -14.69
C ALA A 157 5.40 15.91 -16.01
N LYS A 158 5.01 15.21 -17.09
CA LYS A 158 4.68 15.81 -18.40
C LYS A 158 3.56 16.85 -18.32
N ARG A 159 2.68 16.74 -17.33
CA ARG A 159 1.50 17.61 -17.14
C ARG A 159 1.68 18.62 -16.01
N GLY A 160 2.83 18.58 -15.31
CA GLY A 160 3.07 19.43 -14.14
C GLY A 160 2.14 19.10 -12.96
N ILE A 161 1.67 17.86 -12.85
CA ILE A 161 0.79 17.44 -11.76
C ILE A 161 1.66 16.88 -10.63
N PRO A 162 1.63 17.45 -9.41
CA PRO A 162 2.39 16.95 -8.28
C PRO A 162 1.93 15.57 -7.84
N ALA A 163 2.88 14.74 -7.38
CA ALA A 163 2.59 13.41 -6.87
C ALA A 163 2.63 13.33 -5.33
N ILE A 164 1.68 12.60 -4.75
CA ILE A 164 1.77 12.06 -3.39
C ILE A 164 2.19 10.60 -3.51
N ILE A 165 3.22 10.22 -2.77
CA ILE A 165 3.74 8.86 -2.83
C ILE A 165 3.13 7.99 -1.74
N MET A 166 2.49 6.88 -2.14
CA MET A 166 2.09 5.79 -1.26
C MET A 166 2.99 4.57 -1.48
N GLU A 167 2.97 3.64 -0.53
CA GLU A 167 3.76 2.40 -0.57
C GLU A 167 5.28 2.61 -0.75
N PRO A 168 5.90 3.66 -0.16
CA PRO A 168 7.35 3.88 -0.30
C PRO A 168 8.15 2.70 0.24
N LEU A 169 7.61 1.96 1.21
CA LEU A 169 8.22 0.76 1.79
C LEU A 169 7.59 -0.56 1.28
N LEU A 170 6.76 -0.51 0.24
CA LEU A 170 6.09 -1.71 -0.31
C LEU A 170 5.42 -2.53 0.82
N GLY A 171 4.57 -1.87 1.63
CA GLY A 171 3.91 -2.46 2.80
C GLY A 171 4.85 -2.87 3.93
N GLY A 172 6.02 -2.26 4.02
CA GLY A 172 7.07 -2.58 5.00
C GLY A 172 8.05 -3.65 4.52
N ARG A 173 7.88 -4.24 3.34
CA ARG A 173 8.82 -5.24 2.78
C ARG A 173 10.21 -4.66 2.58
N LEU A 174 10.32 -3.38 2.19
CA LEU A 174 11.59 -2.70 1.97
C LEU A 174 12.28 -2.25 3.27
N SER A 175 11.64 -2.40 4.42
CA SER A 175 12.28 -2.21 5.74
C SER A 175 12.71 -3.53 6.39
N LYS A 176 12.28 -4.68 5.84
CA LYS A 176 12.53 -6.02 6.38
C LYS A 176 13.09 -6.95 5.29
N LEU A 177 14.24 -6.60 4.78
CA LEU A 177 14.96 -7.38 3.78
C LEU A 177 15.69 -8.56 4.45
N ASN A 178 16.15 -9.54 3.63
CA ASN A 178 17.04 -10.58 4.11
C ASN A 178 18.43 -10.01 4.45
N ASP A 179 19.19 -10.76 5.25
CA ASP A 179 20.47 -10.30 5.81
C ASP A 179 21.50 -9.91 4.72
N ASN A 180 21.52 -10.58 3.57
CA ASN A 180 22.43 -10.26 2.47
C ASN A 180 22.12 -8.87 1.87
N LEU A 181 20.83 -8.57 1.67
CA LEU A 181 20.41 -7.27 1.16
C LEU A 181 20.59 -6.17 2.21
N VAL A 182 20.34 -6.47 3.48
CA VAL A 182 20.65 -5.56 4.60
C VAL A 182 22.14 -5.23 4.62
N ALA A 183 23.02 -6.25 4.56
CA ALA A 183 24.48 -6.06 4.54
C ALA A 183 24.91 -5.20 3.33
N ARG A 184 24.36 -5.48 2.15
CA ARG A 184 24.61 -4.68 0.92
C ARG A 184 24.30 -3.19 1.12
N LEU A 185 23.14 -2.86 1.66
CA LEU A 185 22.73 -1.48 1.93
C LEU A 185 23.62 -0.83 3.00
N LYS A 186 23.92 -1.57 4.07
CA LYS A 186 24.75 -1.10 5.18
C LYS A 186 26.21 -0.88 4.80
N GLN A 187 26.77 -1.68 3.90
CA GLN A 187 28.14 -1.46 3.38
C GLN A 187 28.26 -0.11 2.67
N ARG A 188 27.22 0.34 1.98
CA ARG A 188 27.27 1.63 1.28
C ARG A 188 26.98 2.82 2.20
N ARG A 189 26.04 2.69 3.16
CA ARG A 189 25.72 3.70 4.17
C ARG A 189 25.49 3.02 5.53
N PRO A 190 26.53 2.83 6.34
CA PRO A 190 26.44 2.09 7.61
C PRO A 190 25.45 2.67 8.61
N GLU A 191 25.38 4.00 8.69
CA GLU A 191 24.52 4.72 9.65
C GLU A 191 23.05 4.84 9.19
N SER A 192 22.78 4.63 7.89
CA SER A 192 21.43 4.76 7.34
C SER A 192 20.60 3.52 7.66
N SER A 193 19.33 3.70 8.02
CA SER A 193 18.41 2.55 8.14
C SER A 193 18.12 1.94 6.77
N VAL A 194 17.66 0.68 6.76
CA VAL A 194 17.22 0.03 5.51
C VAL A 194 16.04 0.77 4.90
N ALA A 195 15.10 1.24 5.74
CA ALA A 195 13.93 1.99 5.30
C ALA A 195 14.29 3.34 4.66
N SER A 196 15.33 4.01 5.17
CA SER A 196 15.74 5.33 4.66
C SER A 196 16.14 5.33 3.19
N TRP A 197 16.67 4.21 2.67
CA TRP A 197 16.95 4.06 1.24
C TRP A 197 15.70 4.20 0.37
N ALA A 198 14.61 3.54 0.76
CA ALA A 198 13.35 3.61 0.04
C ALA A 198 12.68 4.98 0.19
N PHE A 199 12.76 5.59 1.36
CA PHE A 199 12.26 6.96 1.57
C PHE A 199 13.06 8.00 0.77
N ARG A 200 14.39 7.90 0.75
CA ARG A 200 15.24 8.76 -0.08
C ARG A 200 14.94 8.57 -1.56
N PHE A 201 14.73 7.31 -2.01
CA PHE A 201 14.32 7.05 -3.39
C PHE A 201 13.04 7.79 -3.74
N ALA A 202 11.99 7.59 -2.94
CA ALA A 202 10.69 8.22 -3.16
C ALA A 202 10.74 9.77 -3.14
N GLY A 203 11.58 10.34 -2.27
CA GLY A 203 11.74 11.79 -2.14
C GLY A 203 12.71 12.43 -3.14
N SER A 204 13.44 11.64 -3.94
CA SER A 204 14.47 12.16 -4.84
C SER A 204 13.95 12.68 -6.18
N PHE A 205 12.66 12.56 -6.45
CA PHE A 205 12.06 13.03 -7.69
C PHE A 205 11.52 14.46 -7.53
N PRO A 206 11.61 15.32 -8.58
CA PRO A 206 10.93 16.62 -8.61
C PRO A 206 9.42 16.48 -8.43
N ASP A 207 8.77 17.55 -7.96
CA ASP A 207 7.31 17.63 -7.85
C ASP A 207 6.63 16.56 -6.98
N ILE A 208 7.40 15.96 -6.06
CA ILE A 208 6.82 15.13 -4.99
C ILE A 208 6.29 16.05 -3.88
N LEU A 209 4.98 16.08 -3.73
CA LEU A 209 4.31 16.90 -2.72
C LEU A 209 4.55 16.36 -1.31
N THR A 210 4.44 15.05 -1.14
CA THR A 210 4.74 14.36 0.12
C THR A 210 4.89 12.86 -0.09
N VAL A 211 5.62 12.21 0.83
CA VAL A 211 5.77 10.75 0.89
C VAL A 211 5.07 10.25 2.15
N LEU A 212 4.09 9.36 1.97
CA LEU A 212 3.30 8.82 3.06
C LEU A 212 4.10 7.77 3.84
N SER A 213 3.97 7.78 5.17
CA SER A 213 4.59 6.80 6.05
C SER A 213 3.62 6.33 7.12
N GLY A 214 3.49 5.00 7.26
CA GLY A 214 2.70 4.35 8.31
C GLY A 214 3.48 4.20 9.60
N MET A 215 3.89 5.29 10.22
CA MET A 215 4.66 5.31 11.47
C MET A 215 3.83 4.78 12.64
N THR A 216 4.25 3.65 13.23
CA THR A 216 3.58 3.02 14.37
C THR A 216 4.34 3.26 15.68
N TYR A 217 5.67 3.40 15.60
CA TYR A 217 6.56 3.61 16.73
C TYR A 217 7.29 4.93 16.62
N MET A 218 7.73 5.48 17.75
CA MET A 218 8.48 6.74 17.81
C MET A 218 9.80 6.66 17.03
N GLU A 219 10.43 5.48 17.01
CA GLU A 219 11.65 5.22 16.27
C GLU A 219 11.45 5.40 14.75
N HIS A 220 10.28 5.05 14.21
CA HIS A 220 9.95 5.30 12.81
C HIS A 220 9.89 6.81 12.52
N LEU A 221 9.26 7.59 13.40
CA LEU A 221 9.20 9.04 13.25
C LEU A 221 10.60 9.65 13.30
N GLN A 222 11.42 9.25 14.26
CA GLN A 222 12.79 9.75 14.43
C GLN A 222 13.66 9.41 13.22
N ASP A 223 13.54 8.20 12.67
CA ASP A 223 14.29 7.78 11.49
C ASP A 223 13.85 8.55 10.24
N ASN A 224 12.54 8.73 10.06
CA ASN A 224 12.00 9.51 8.95
C ASN A 224 12.42 11.00 9.04
N LEU A 225 12.41 11.59 10.23
CA LEU A 225 12.91 12.95 10.42
C LEU A 225 14.40 13.08 10.06
N ARG A 226 15.25 12.12 10.48
CA ARG A 226 16.65 12.10 10.06
C ARG A 226 16.83 11.98 8.55
N THR A 227 15.94 11.23 7.89
CA THR A 227 15.98 11.03 6.44
C THR A 227 15.55 12.27 5.67
N TYR A 228 14.56 13.02 6.18
CA TYR A 228 13.95 14.13 5.45
C TYR A 228 14.36 15.53 5.94
N SER A 229 15.15 15.64 7.00
CA SER A 229 15.51 16.96 7.58
C SER A 229 17.00 17.14 7.77
N PRO A 230 17.75 17.52 6.72
CA PRO A 230 17.34 17.69 5.32
C PRO A 230 17.29 16.38 4.55
N LEU A 231 16.46 16.30 3.51
CA LEU A 231 16.52 15.23 2.55
C LEU A 231 17.79 15.36 1.69
N GLU A 232 18.58 14.29 1.64
CA GLU A 232 19.67 14.15 0.69
C GLU A 232 19.16 13.28 -0.50
N PRO A 233 18.88 13.87 -1.67
CA PRO A 233 18.46 13.10 -2.84
C PRO A 233 19.48 12.03 -3.21
N LEU A 234 19.01 10.93 -3.79
CA LEU A 234 19.89 9.89 -4.29
C LEU A 234 20.65 10.38 -5.52
N THR A 235 21.93 10.03 -5.59
CA THR A 235 22.71 10.15 -6.83
C THR A 235 22.24 9.13 -7.86
N ASP A 236 22.60 9.32 -9.12
CA ASP A 236 22.26 8.35 -10.18
C ASP A 236 22.92 6.98 -9.92
N GLU A 237 24.14 6.97 -9.38
CA GLU A 237 24.83 5.75 -8.94
C GLU A 237 24.08 5.04 -7.79
N GLU A 238 23.49 5.78 -6.85
CA GLU A 238 22.68 5.20 -5.79
C GLU A 238 21.34 4.66 -6.32
N LYS A 239 20.75 5.31 -7.32
CA LYS A 239 19.53 4.80 -8.00
C LYS A 239 19.82 3.48 -8.73
N GLU A 240 20.95 3.41 -9.45
CA GLU A 240 21.38 2.17 -10.11
C GLU A 240 21.68 1.05 -9.12
N PHE A 241 22.35 1.37 -8.01
CA PHE A 241 22.58 0.44 -6.92
C PHE A 241 21.28 -0.11 -6.30
N LEU A 242 20.23 0.72 -6.19
CA LEU A 242 18.91 0.27 -5.73
C LEU A 242 18.18 -0.56 -6.78
N GLU A 243 18.34 -0.26 -8.06
CA GLU A 243 17.82 -1.10 -9.15
C GLU A 243 18.40 -2.52 -9.08
N GLU A 244 19.73 -2.65 -8.94
CA GLU A 244 20.36 -3.96 -8.72
C GLU A 244 19.84 -4.65 -7.46
N THR A 245 19.61 -3.89 -6.39
CA THR A 245 19.05 -4.43 -5.13
C THR A 245 17.61 -4.92 -5.32
N ALA A 246 16.79 -4.23 -6.11
CA ALA A 246 15.45 -4.66 -6.49
C ALA A 246 15.48 -5.99 -7.25
N GLN A 247 16.34 -6.10 -8.26
CA GLN A 247 16.53 -7.34 -9.02
C GLN A 247 16.97 -8.51 -8.15
N LEU A 248 17.85 -8.27 -7.17
CA LEU A 248 18.24 -9.31 -6.20
C LEU A 248 17.05 -9.69 -5.30
N MET A 249 16.26 -8.72 -4.83
CA MET A 249 15.09 -8.96 -4.00
C MET A 249 14.04 -9.82 -4.71
N LEU A 250 13.82 -9.60 -6.00
CA LEU A 250 12.85 -10.35 -6.82
C LEU A 250 13.21 -11.84 -7.00
N LYS A 251 14.45 -12.23 -6.73
CA LYS A 251 14.86 -13.65 -6.72
C LYS A 251 14.31 -14.43 -5.50
N TYR A 252 13.78 -13.74 -4.48
CA TYR A 252 13.20 -14.38 -3.30
C TYR A 252 11.69 -14.55 -3.50
N PRO A 253 11.14 -15.77 -3.38
CA PRO A 253 9.73 -16.05 -3.69
C PRO A 253 8.77 -15.61 -2.57
N THR A 254 8.75 -14.33 -2.26
CA THR A 254 7.82 -13.76 -1.27
C THR A 254 6.45 -13.48 -1.91
N ILE A 255 5.38 -13.60 -1.11
CA ILE A 255 4.02 -13.22 -1.50
C ILE A 255 3.91 -11.70 -1.41
N PRO A 256 3.32 -10.99 -2.39
CA PRO A 256 3.27 -9.52 -2.42
C PRO A 256 2.28 -8.90 -1.42
N CYS A 257 2.09 -9.49 -0.25
CA CYS A 257 1.22 -8.96 0.80
C CYS A 257 1.88 -7.75 1.49
N ASN A 258 1.14 -6.64 1.56
CA ASN A 258 1.56 -5.39 2.19
C ASN A 258 0.80 -5.05 3.49
N ASP A 259 0.13 -6.04 4.10
CA ASP A 259 -0.61 -5.91 5.37
C ASP A 259 -1.68 -4.79 5.38
N CYS A 260 -2.26 -4.46 4.25
CA CYS A 260 -3.30 -3.41 4.16
C CYS A 260 -4.61 -3.80 4.85
N LYS A 261 -4.84 -5.09 5.10
CA LYS A 261 -6.01 -5.67 5.80
C LYS A 261 -7.35 -5.50 5.11
N TYR A 262 -7.39 -5.14 3.81
CA TYR A 262 -8.66 -5.03 3.07
C TYR A 262 -9.38 -6.38 2.91
N CYS A 263 -8.63 -7.49 2.99
CA CYS A 263 -9.18 -8.84 3.01
C CYS A 263 -9.79 -9.25 4.36
N MET A 264 -9.77 -8.35 5.37
CA MET A 264 -10.29 -8.60 6.70
C MET A 264 -11.58 -7.82 6.99
N PRO A 265 -12.50 -8.34 7.85
CA PRO A 265 -12.41 -9.64 8.53
C PRO A 265 -12.71 -10.81 7.58
N CYS A 266 -11.98 -11.91 7.74
CA CYS A 266 -12.36 -13.17 7.09
C CYS A 266 -13.60 -13.74 7.77
N PRO A 267 -14.67 -14.12 7.04
CA PRO A 267 -15.89 -14.66 7.64
C PRO A 267 -15.68 -16.00 8.37
N TYR A 268 -14.58 -16.68 8.07
CA TYR A 268 -14.18 -17.94 8.72
C TYR A 268 -13.10 -17.74 9.81
N GLY A 269 -12.83 -16.50 10.18
CA GLY A 269 -11.99 -16.16 11.32
C GLY A 269 -10.47 -16.21 11.07
N LEU A 270 -10.01 -16.44 9.83
CA LEU A 270 -8.58 -16.49 9.54
C LEU A 270 -7.93 -15.11 9.72
N ASP A 271 -6.67 -15.11 10.14
CA ASP A 271 -5.79 -13.94 10.07
C ASP A 271 -4.95 -14.02 8.80
N ILE A 272 -5.57 -13.68 7.67
CA ILE A 272 -4.95 -13.78 6.34
C ILE A 272 -3.60 -13.06 6.28
N PRO A 273 -3.48 -11.77 6.67
CA PRO A 273 -2.19 -11.09 6.63
C PRO A 273 -1.13 -11.75 7.50
N ALA A 274 -1.47 -12.17 8.72
CA ALA A 274 -0.49 -12.80 9.61
C ALA A 274 0.09 -14.10 9.03
N VAL A 275 -0.73 -14.91 8.34
CA VAL A 275 -0.29 -16.12 7.65
C VAL A 275 0.71 -15.78 6.54
N LEU A 276 0.35 -14.84 5.65
CA LEU A 276 1.18 -14.47 4.51
C LEU A 276 2.50 -13.80 4.94
N LEU A 277 2.45 -12.93 5.94
CA LEU A 277 3.63 -12.25 6.48
C LEU A 277 4.56 -13.20 7.22
N HIS A 278 4.03 -14.20 7.93
CA HIS A 278 4.87 -15.25 8.52
C HIS A 278 5.66 -16.01 7.46
N TYR A 279 4.97 -16.42 6.37
CA TYR A 279 5.64 -17.09 5.26
C TYR A 279 6.75 -16.21 4.68
N ASN A 280 6.47 -14.94 4.36
CA ASN A 280 7.45 -14.00 3.82
C ASN A 280 8.66 -13.82 4.73
N ARG A 281 8.43 -13.72 6.05
CA ARG A 281 9.51 -13.64 7.03
C ARG A 281 10.40 -14.89 6.96
N CYS A 282 9.80 -16.07 6.93
CA CYS A 282 10.56 -17.31 6.84
C CYS A 282 11.35 -17.43 5.53
N VAL A 283 10.81 -16.92 4.41
CA VAL A 283 11.56 -16.83 3.14
C VAL A 283 12.79 -15.94 3.31
N ASN A 284 12.64 -14.77 3.88
CA ASN A 284 13.73 -13.81 4.06
C ASN A 284 14.81 -14.33 5.04
N GLU A 285 14.40 -15.08 6.07
CA GLU A 285 15.30 -15.69 7.06
C GLU A 285 15.91 -17.02 6.61
N GLY A 286 15.60 -17.51 5.41
CA GLY A 286 16.05 -18.81 4.91
C GLY A 286 15.43 -20.01 5.65
N ASN A 287 14.27 -19.81 6.28
CA ASN A 287 13.56 -20.83 7.07
C ASN A 287 12.45 -21.55 6.27
N VAL A 288 12.46 -21.45 4.94
CA VAL A 288 11.60 -22.24 4.04
C VAL A 288 12.44 -23.31 3.40
N ALA A 289 12.40 -24.51 3.96
CA ALA A 289 13.10 -25.69 3.42
C ALA A 289 12.48 -26.10 2.08
N ARG A 290 13.31 -26.59 1.15
CA ARG A 290 12.87 -27.08 -0.17
C ARG A 290 12.80 -28.60 -0.21
N SER A 291 13.55 -29.25 0.66
CA SER A 291 13.66 -30.71 0.76
C SER A 291 14.03 -31.14 2.18
N GLY A 292 13.59 -32.31 2.57
CA GLY A 292 14.06 -32.98 3.81
C GLY A 292 15.55 -33.30 3.81
N GLN A 293 16.24 -33.18 2.66
CA GLN A 293 17.69 -33.38 2.49
C GLN A 293 18.48 -32.07 2.68
N ASP A 294 17.84 -30.94 2.85
CA ASP A 294 18.52 -29.66 3.03
C ASP A 294 19.36 -29.70 4.31
N GLU A 295 20.59 -29.23 4.25
CA GLU A 295 21.53 -29.24 5.40
C GLU A 295 20.93 -28.53 6.64
N ASN A 296 20.14 -27.48 6.43
CA ASN A 296 19.50 -26.72 7.50
C ASN A 296 18.04 -27.14 7.77
N TYR A 297 17.56 -28.26 7.18
CA TYR A 297 16.15 -28.68 7.26
C TYR A 297 15.58 -28.67 8.67
N ALA A 298 16.26 -29.32 9.62
CA ALA A 298 15.73 -29.42 11.00
C ALA A 298 15.60 -28.05 11.67
N LYS A 299 16.55 -27.14 11.43
CA LYS A 299 16.49 -25.76 11.94
C LYS A 299 15.36 -24.96 11.29
N ALA A 300 15.28 -24.99 9.96
CA ALA A 300 14.26 -24.27 9.19
C ALA A 300 12.85 -24.78 9.54
N ARG A 301 12.65 -26.10 9.59
CA ARG A 301 11.39 -26.73 9.99
C ARG A 301 10.93 -26.25 11.38
N ARG A 302 11.83 -26.28 12.38
CA ARG A 302 11.52 -25.83 13.73
C ARG A 302 11.20 -24.33 13.77
N ALA A 303 12.01 -23.51 13.11
CA ALA A 303 11.81 -22.06 13.05
C ALA A 303 10.46 -21.71 12.41
N PHE A 304 10.11 -22.36 11.28
CA PHE A 304 8.84 -22.15 10.61
C PHE A 304 7.66 -22.53 11.49
N LEU A 305 7.60 -23.78 11.99
CA LEU A 305 6.45 -24.29 12.75
C LEU A 305 6.23 -23.55 14.06
N VAL A 306 7.30 -23.33 14.85
CA VAL A 306 7.21 -22.58 16.12
C VAL A 306 6.83 -21.12 15.86
N GLY A 307 7.42 -20.50 14.83
CA GLY A 307 7.09 -19.13 14.42
C GLY A 307 5.65 -19.01 13.95
N TYR A 308 5.12 -20.00 13.23
CA TYR A 308 3.75 -20.03 12.76
C TYR A 308 2.76 -20.06 13.92
N ASP A 309 2.93 -20.97 14.86
CA ASP A 309 2.06 -21.08 16.06
C ASP A 309 2.11 -19.84 16.96
N ARG A 310 3.25 -19.12 16.98
CA ARG A 310 3.39 -17.86 17.73
C ARG A 310 2.76 -16.67 17.03
N SER A 311 2.85 -16.63 15.70
CA SER A 311 2.39 -15.47 14.90
C SER A 311 0.91 -15.56 14.57
N VAL A 312 0.37 -16.79 14.46
CA VAL A 312 -1.01 -17.03 14.01
C VAL A 312 -1.67 -18.03 14.97
N PRO A 313 -2.61 -17.57 15.79
CA PRO A 313 -3.38 -18.48 16.67
C PRO A 313 -4.01 -19.63 15.88
N LYS A 314 -4.03 -20.84 16.44
CA LYS A 314 -4.46 -22.07 15.74
C LYS A 314 -5.80 -21.94 15.02
N LEU A 315 -6.79 -21.32 15.65
CA LEU A 315 -8.12 -21.11 15.05
C LEU A 315 -8.14 -20.04 13.93
N ARG A 316 -7.00 -19.40 13.65
CA ARG A 316 -6.85 -18.37 12.62
C ARG A 316 -5.85 -18.77 11.52
N GLN A 317 -5.36 -20.01 11.56
CA GLN A 317 -4.38 -20.53 10.61
C GLN A 317 -4.99 -20.88 9.26
N ALA A 318 -4.13 -21.07 8.25
CA ALA A 318 -4.49 -21.31 6.86
C ALA A 318 -5.39 -22.55 6.65
N SER A 319 -5.27 -23.57 7.51
CA SER A 319 -6.08 -24.80 7.47
C SER A 319 -7.59 -24.57 7.55
N HIS A 320 -8.04 -23.43 8.04
CA HIS A 320 -9.45 -23.06 8.10
C HIS A 320 -9.97 -22.39 6.81
N CYS A 321 -9.13 -22.22 5.79
CA CYS A 321 -9.55 -21.62 4.52
C CYS A 321 -10.40 -22.60 3.71
N ILE A 322 -11.64 -22.22 3.41
CA ILE A 322 -12.55 -23.03 2.58
C ILE A 322 -12.56 -22.64 1.09
N GLY A 323 -11.73 -21.67 0.68
CA GLY A 323 -11.65 -21.24 -0.72
C GLY A 323 -12.85 -20.41 -1.20
N CYS A 324 -13.55 -19.69 -0.33
CA CYS A 324 -14.77 -18.92 -0.71
C CYS A 324 -14.49 -17.68 -1.59
N ASN A 325 -13.24 -17.31 -1.83
CA ASN A 325 -12.78 -16.21 -2.67
C ASN A 325 -13.25 -14.79 -2.28
N GLN A 326 -13.97 -14.59 -1.18
CA GLN A 326 -14.46 -13.26 -0.78
C GLN A 326 -13.34 -12.25 -0.54
N CYS A 327 -12.17 -12.72 -0.08
CA CYS A 327 -11.00 -11.88 0.18
C CYS A 327 -10.29 -11.39 -1.10
N VAL A 328 -10.42 -12.10 -2.21
CA VAL A 328 -9.69 -11.81 -3.47
C VAL A 328 -10.12 -10.48 -4.07
N ALA A 329 -11.42 -10.21 -4.10
CA ALA A 329 -11.97 -8.97 -4.66
C ALA A 329 -11.50 -7.70 -3.91
N HIS A 330 -11.07 -7.85 -2.67
CA HIS A 330 -10.61 -6.74 -1.82
C HIS A 330 -9.08 -6.57 -1.81
N CYS A 331 -8.33 -7.48 -2.45
CA CYS A 331 -6.88 -7.43 -2.43
C CYS A 331 -6.33 -6.46 -3.49
N PRO A 332 -5.76 -5.29 -3.11
CA PRO A 332 -5.19 -4.36 -4.07
C PRO A 332 -3.92 -4.91 -4.73
N GLN A 333 -3.27 -5.91 -4.11
CA GLN A 333 -2.09 -6.58 -4.66
C GLN A 333 -2.45 -7.79 -5.55
N ASN A 334 -3.72 -8.00 -5.85
CA ASN A 334 -4.20 -9.08 -6.72
C ASN A 334 -3.69 -10.48 -6.33
N ILE A 335 -3.50 -10.73 -5.04
CA ILE A 335 -3.06 -12.03 -4.54
C ILE A 335 -4.23 -13.02 -4.66
N ASP A 336 -3.99 -14.17 -5.26
CA ASP A 336 -4.89 -15.32 -5.13
C ASP A 336 -4.76 -15.89 -3.70
N ILE A 337 -5.42 -15.19 -2.76
CA ILE A 337 -5.30 -15.46 -1.32
C ILE A 337 -5.63 -16.91 -0.97
N PRO A 338 -6.74 -17.52 -1.43
CA PRO A 338 -7.03 -18.91 -1.11
C PRO A 338 -5.98 -19.89 -1.61
N LYS A 339 -5.44 -19.67 -2.80
CA LYS A 339 -4.36 -20.49 -3.36
C LYS A 339 -3.08 -20.40 -2.49
N GLU A 340 -2.69 -19.21 -2.10
CA GLU A 340 -1.53 -19.00 -1.24
C GLU A 340 -1.73 -19.58 0.16
N LEU A 341 -2.90 -19.42 0.76
CA LEU A 341 -3.23 -20.04 2.05
C LEU A 341 -3.17 -21.57 1.97
N HIS A 342 -3.71 -22.15 0.90
CA HIS A 342 -3.70 -23.60 0.68
C HIS A 342 -2.26 -24.13 0.51
N ARG A 343 -1.45 -23.42 -0.27
CA ARG A 343 -0.02 -23.73 -0.47
C ARG A 343 0.76 -23.71 0.85
N ILE A 344 0.51 -22.69 1.68
CA ILE A 344 1.14 -22.58 3.00
C ILE A 344 0.68 -23.70 3.93
N ASP A 345 -0.61 -24.02 3.93
CA ASP A 345 -1.15 -25.10 4.75
C ASP A 345 -0.55 -26.47 4.36
N GLN A 346 -0.49 -26.77 3.07
CA GLN A 346 0.17 -27.98 2.56
C GLN A 346 1.65 -28.03 3.02
N PHE A 347 2.37 -26.91 2.92
CA PHE A 347 3.74 -26.83 3.38
C PHE A 347 3.87 -27.08 4.90
N VAL A 348 2.98 -26.50 5.69
CA VAL A 348 2.91 -26.73 7.15
C VAL A 348 2.68 -28.22 7.46
N GLU A 349 1.76 -28.88 6.76
CA GLU A 349 1.47 -30.30 6.96
C GLU A 349 2.66 -31.17 6.54
N GLN A 350 3.31 -30.88 5.42
CA GLN A 350 4.53 -31.57 4.99
C GLN A 350 5.65 -31.44 6.04
N LEU A 351 5.84 -30.25 6.60
CA LEU A 351 6.81 -30.03 7.67
C LEU A 351 6.47 -30.81 8.94
N LYS A 352 5.18 -30.88 9.32
CA LYS A 352 4.74 -31.67 10.50
C LYS A 352 5.01 -33.15 10.32
N GLN A 353 4.70 -33.67 9.13
CA GLN A 353 4.83 -35.09 8.78
C GLN A 353 6.27 -35.49 8.41
N GLY A 354 7.14 -34.52 8.12
CA GLY A 354 8.52 -34.78 7.63
C GLY A 354 8.55 -35.37 6.22
N THR A 355 7.61 -34.96 5.36
CA THR A 355 7.43 -35.50 4.00
C THR A 355 7.81 -34.51 2.89
N LEU A 356 8.60 -33.49 3.24
CA LEU A 356 9.03 -32.46 2.29
C LEU A 356 10.10 -32.98 1.32
#